data_5cc587a27ca69d28798aaa7b7f17bb70
#
_entry.id   5cc587a27ca69d28798aaa7b7f17bb70
#
_cell.length_a   1.000
_cell.length_b   1.000
_cell.length_c   1.000
_cell.angle_alpha   90.00
_cell.angle_beta   90.00
_cell.angle_gamma   90.00
#
_symmetry.space_group_name_H-M   'P 1'
#
loop_
_entity.id
_entity.type
_entity.pdbx_description
1 polymer ?
#
loop_
_entity_poly.entity_id
_entity_poly.type
_entity_poly.pdbx_seq_one_letter_code
_entity_poly.pdbx_strand_id
1 'polypeptide(L)'
;TRLVGSEMCIRDSNSIAKMLNDEGILSRFGGKWNQSAVSRVLSNYTYTGNLLLQKTFSENHITKRKMFNTGELPKYHAEDAHEAIINMETFQAVQKEKERRAAQFIKKPAPKKIYPFTGLLVCGNCGKNYRRKVTKAGAVWVCGTFNSLGKAACASKQIPEFTLQQVTANVLGQNDFTHEWLCDRIQHIRVCNDNTLIFCFNDGSEITRIWKDRSRSQSWTDEMKKAARQKTLERSKHNA
;
A
#
# COMPACT_ATOMS: atom_id res chain seq x y z
N THR A 1 18.74 0.09 21.46
CA THR A 1 19.08 -1.32 21.76
C THR A 1 17.91 -2.30 21.52
N ARG A 2 16.68 -1.86 21.53
CA ARG A 2 15.51 -2.73 21.29
C ARG A 2 15.29 -3.14 19.82
N LEU A 3 15.98 -2.51 18.87
CA LEU A 3 15.86 -2.80 17.42
C LEU A 3 16.74 -3.96 16.93
N VAL A 4 17.60 -4.51 17.79
CA VAL A 4 18.61 -5.53 17.42
C VAL A 4 18.22 -6.94 17.86
N GLY A 5 17.09 -7.12 18.56
CA GLY A 5 16.61 -8.46 18.93
C GLY A 5 16.13 -9.27 17.72
N SER A 6 16.52 -10.54 17.66
CA SER A 6 16.24 -11.48 16.59
C SER A 6 14.77 -11.60 16.15
N GLU A 7 13.83 -11.29 17.02
CA GLU A 7 12.39 -11.31 16.71
C GLU A 7 11.90 -10.10 15.89
N MET A 8 12.58 -8.96 15.95
CA MET A 8 12.19 -7.75 15.22
C MET A 8 12.62 -7.79 13.75
N CYS A 9 13.70 -8.46 13.42
CA CYS A 9 14.08 -8.71 12.02
C CYS A 9 13.09 -9.61 11.29
N ILE A 10 12.25 -10.33 12.01
CA ILE A 10 11.24 -11.25 11.48
C ILE A 10 9.98 -10.51 11.01
N ARG A 11 9.73 -9.29 11.48
CA ARG A 11 8.55 -8.51 11.09
C ARG A 11 8.76 -7.78 9.75
N ASP A 12 7.69 -7.71 8.97
CA ASP A 12 7.67 -6.90 7.75
C ASP A 12 8.03 -5.43 8.06
N SER A 13 8.77 -4.78 7.17
CA SER A 13 9.14 -3.36 7.31
C SER A 13 7.94 -2.42 7.53
N ASN A 14 6.75 -2.81 7.08
CA ASN A 14 5.50 -2.12 7.40
C ASN A 14 5.12 -2.23 8.88
N SER A 15 5.28 -3.42 9.47
CA SER A 15 4.98 -3.64 10.89
C SER A 15 5.94 -2.88 11.78
N ILE A 16 7.22 -2.81 11.39
CA ILE A 16 8.23 -2.00 12.09
C ILE A 16 7.88 -0.51 11.99
N ALA A 17 7.54 -0.02 10.80
CA ALA A 17 7.15 1.37 10.60
C ALA A 17 5.92 1.74 11.44
N LYS A 18 4.93 0.84 11.50
CA LYS A 18 3.73 1.02 12.31
C LYS A 18 4.07 1.09 13.79
N MET A 19 4.88 0.16 14.29
CA MET A 19 5.29 0.12 15.69
C MET A 19 6.01 1.40 16.11
N LEU A 20 6.98 1.88 15.31
CA LEU A 20 7.69 3.14 15.58
C LEU A 20 6.72 4.34 15.61
N ASN A 21 5.73 4.36 14.74
CA ASN A 21 4.71 5.41 14.72
C ASN A 21 3.77 5.32 15.91
N ASP A 22 3.38 4.12 16.34
CA ASP A 22 2.51 3.89 17.50
C ASP A 22 3.23 4.25 18.82
N GLU A 23 4.56 4.06 18.87
CA GLU A 23 5.43 4.50 19.99
C GLU A 23 5.76 6.00 19.94
N GLY A 24 5.29 6.74 18.94
CA GLY A 24 5.53 8.17 18.79
C GLY A 24 6.97 8.53 18.37
N ILE A 25 7.78 7.56 17.95
CA ILE A 25 9.13 7.77 17.47
C ILE A 25 9.08 8.38 16.07
N LEU A 26 9.53 9.63 15.93
CA LEU A 26 9.54 10.32 14.65
C LEU A 26 10.81 10.00 13.84
N SER A 27 10.70 10.09 12.51
CA SER A 27 11.85 9.98 11.62
C SER A 27 12.77 11.22 11.76
N ARG A 28 13.98 11.15 11.19
CA ARG A 28 14.98 12.26 11.23
C ARG A 28 14.40 13.62 10.86
N PHE A 29 13.41 13.69 9.99
CA PHE A 29 12.79 14.93 9.52
C PHE A 29 11.44 15.23 10.21
N GLY A 30 11.16 14.62 11.36
CA GLY A 30 9.92 14.83 12.11
C GLY A 30 8.68 14.17 11.49
N GLY A 31 8.82 13.44 10.40
CA GLY A 31 7.72 12.74 9.75
C GLY A 31 7.48 11.32 10.27
N LYS A 32 6.33 10.73 9.91
CA LYS A 32 6.00 9.34 10.22
C LYS A 32 6.87 8.36 9.44
N TRP A 33 7.21 7.25 10.07
CA TRP A 33 7.90 6.15 9.43
C TRP A 33 7.03 5.47 8.38
N ASN A 34 7.66 5.05 7.30
CA ASN A 34 7.07 4.24 6.25
C ASN A 34 8.00 3.08 5.88
N GLN A 35 7.49 2.09 5.17
CA GLN A 35 8.25 0.89 4.76
C GLN A 35 9.57 1.22 4.06
N SER A 36 9.57 2.20 3.16
CA SER A 36 10.76 2.58 2.40
C SER A 36 11.84 3.20 3.29
N ALA A 37 11.45 4.00 4.30
CA ALA A 37 12.38 4.58 5.26
C ALA A 37 13.02 3.49 6.13
N VAL A 38 12.23 2.56 6.66
CA VAL A 38 12.74 1.41 7.43
C VAL A 38 13.68 0.56 6.58
N SER A 39 13.27 0.20 5.35
CA SER A 39 14.10 -0.59 4.44
C SER A 39 15.44 0.10 4.12
N ARG A 40 15.45 1.43 4.01
CA ARG A 40 16.66 2.23 3.77
C ARG A 40 17.59 2.19 4.98
N VAL A 41 17.06 2.33 6.21
CA VAL A 41 17.84 2.21 7.44
C VAL A 41 18.47 0.82 7.54
N LEU A 42 17.70 -0.24 7.36
CA LEU A 42 18.19 -1.63 7.41
C LEU A 42 19.24 -1.96 6.34
N SER A 43 19.28 -1.21 5.23
CA SER A 43 20.26 -1.41 4.14
C SER A 43 21.43 -0.44 4.19
N ASN A 44 21.51 0.38 5.22
CA ASN A 44 22.56 1.39 5.29
C ASN A 44 23.85 0.80 5.85
N TYR A 45 24.79 0.51 4.94
CA TYR A 45 26.11 -0.04 5.26
C TYR A 45 26.94 0.85 6.21
N THR A 46 26.70 2.16 6.20
CA THR A 46 27.44 3.11 7.04
C THR A 46 27.30 2.80 8.53
N TYR A 47 26.23 2.16 8.98
CA TYR A 47 26.06 1.80 10.40
C TYR A 47 27.06 0.76 10.91
N THR A 48 27.78 0.08 10.02
CA THR A 48 28.85 -0.88 10.37
C THR A 48 30.21 -0.24 10.61
N GLY A 49 30.30 1.10 10.62
CA GLY A 49 31.58 1.81 10.75
C GLY A 49 32.30 2.05 9.42
N ASN A 50 31.84 1.43 8.35
CA ASN A 50 32.49 1.47 7.05
C ASN A 50 31.76 2.41 6.08
N LEU A 51 32.52 3.03 5.18
CA LEU A 51 31.99 3.92 4.15
C LEU A 51 32.23 3.35 2.75
N LEU A 52 31.21 3.40 1.92
CA LEU A 52 31.35 3.20 0.49
C LEU A 52 31.03 4.50 -0.21
N LEU A 53 32.05 5.09 -0.80
CA LEU A 53 32.01 6.37 -1.50
C LEU A 53 31.74 6.16 -3.00
N GLN A 54 31.34 7.22 -3.68
CA GLN A 54 31.07 7.24 -5.13
C GLN A 54 29.99 6.25 -5.60
N LYS A 55 28.96 6.06 -4.74
CA LYS A 55 27.78 5.25 -5.07
C LYS A 55 26.94 5.88 -6.19
N THR A 56 27.04 7.20 -6.36
CA THR A 56 26.32 7.96 -7.39
C THR A 56 27.24 8.99 -7.99
N PHE A 57 27.00 9.35 -9.25
CA PHE A 57 27.68 10.43 -9.93
C PHE A 57 26.69 11.29 -10.72
N SER A 58 27.12 12.48 -11.13
CA SER A 58 26.30 13.32 -12.01
C SER A 58 26.63 13.00 -13.46
N GLU A 59 25.60 12.61 -14.23
CA GLU A 59 25.74 12.27 -15.64
C GLU A 59 26.29 13.43 -16.47
N ASN A 60 25.81 14.64 -16.18
CA ASN A 60 26.17 15.83 -16.91
C ASN A 60 26.17 17.05 -15.96
N HIS A 61 27.11 17.98 -16.15
CA HIS A 61 27.20 19.22 -15.38
C HIS A 61 26.04 20.20 -15.64
N ILE A 62 25.37 20.09 -16.81
CA ILE A 62 24.24 20.95 -17.17
C ILE A 62 22.96 20.43 -16.48
N THR A 63 22.63 19.16 -16.67
CA THR A 63 21.40 18.55 -16.14
C THR A 63 21.49 18.22 -14.66
N LYS A 64 22.70 18.03 -14.12
CA LYS A 64 23.01 17.62 -12.74
C LYS A 64 22.23 16.34 -12.31
N ARG A 65 21.81 15.53 -13.27
CA ARG A 65 21.07 14.29 -13.03
C ARG A 65 22.00 13.30 -12.32
N LYS A 66 21.56 12.84 -11.12
CA LYS A 66 22.30 11.83 -10.37
C LYS A 66 21.99 10.44 -10.90
N MET A 67 23.01 9.70 -11.28
CA MET A 67 22.97 8.31 -11.69
C MET A 67 23.62 7.42 -10.64
N PHE A 68 23.13 6.19 -10.49
CA PHE A 68 23.82 5.21 -9.66
C PHE A 68 25.06 4.71 -10.38
N ASN A 69 26.18 4.65 -9.67
CA ASN A 69 27.41 4.08 -10.20
C ASN A 69 27.27 2.54 -10.19
N THR A 70 27.09 1.95 -11.38
CA THR A 70 27.00 0.49 -11.58
C THR A 70 28.33 -0.13 -11.95
N GLY A 71 29.39 0.70 -12.13
CA GLY A 71 30.74 0.29 -12.48
C GLY A 71 31.44 1.28 -13.42
N GLU A 72 30.76 2.38 -13.79
CA GLU A 72 31.29 3.40 -14.70
C GLU A 72 32.44 4.18 -14.07
N LEU A 73 32.39 4.37 -12.76
CA LEU A 73 33.43 5.05 -11.99
C LEU A 73 33.93 4.17 -10.84
N PRO A 74 35.23 4.30 -10.44
CA PRO A 74 35.75 3.57 -9.29
C PRO A 74 34.98 3.90 -8.02
N LYS A 75 34.71 2.90 -7.19
CA LYS A 75 34.13 3.05 -5.85
C LYS A 75 35.23 2.93 -4.82
N TYR A 76 35.16 3.79 -3.80
CA TYR A 76 36.17 3.77 -2.73
C TYR A 76 35.51 3.23 -1.46
N HIS A 77 36.19 2.23 -0.87
CA HIS A 77 35.79 1.63 0.40
C HIS A 77 36.76 2.09 1.48
N ALA A 78 36.23 2.69 2.54
CA ALA A 78 36.97 3.06 3.73
C ALA A 78 36.46 2.19 4.89
N GLU A 79 37.34 1.43 5.49
CA GLU A 79 37.06 0.62 6.67
C GLU A 79 37.31 1.44 7.93
N ASP A 80 36.55 1.15 9.00
CA ASP A 80 36.67 1.79 10.31
C ASP A 80 36.70 3.33 10.26
N ALA A 81 35.93 3.91 9.35
CA ALA A 81 35.87 5.36 9.16
C ALA A 81 35.19 6.10 10.32
N HIS A 82 34.43 5.40 11.13
CA HIS A 82 33.77 5.90 12.34
C HIS A 82 33.34 4.73 13.23
N GLU A 83 32.98 5.03 14.48
CA GLU A 83 32.49 4.03 15.42
C GLU A 83 31.23 3.30 14.88
N ALA A 84 31.27 1.98 14.91
CA ALA A 84 30.17 1.14 14.42
C ALA A 84 28.99 1.18 15.38
N ILE A 85 27.78 1.42 14.85
CA ILE A 85 26.52 1.33 15.60
C ILE A 85 26.06 -0.12 15.71
N ILE A 86 26.32 -0.92 14.68
CA ILE A 86 26.03 -2.37 14.61
C ILE A 86 27.27 -3.10 14.08
N ASN A 87 27.48 -4.33 14.53
CA ASN A 87 28.57 -5.15 14.01
C ASN A 87 28.24 -5.66 12.59
N MET A 88 29.29 -6.00 11.85
CA MET A 88 29.17 -6.50 10.47
C MET A 88 28.35 -7.80 10.38
N GLU A 89 28.49 -8.66 11.38
CA GLU A 89 27.79 -9.94 11.43
C GLU A 89 26.27 -9.75 11.50
N THR A 90 25.80 -8.87 12.40
CA THR A 90 24.38 -8.51 12.49
C THR A 90 23.86 -7.89 11.19
N PHE A 91 24.63 -6.99 10.58
CA PHE A 91 24.24 -6.38 9.30
C PHE A 91 24.08 -7.44 8.21
N GLN A 92 25.05 -8.35 8.07
CA GLN A 92 24.97 -9.42 7.07
C GLN A 92 23.81 -10.39 7.32
N ALA A 93 23.51 -10.72 8.58
CA ALA A 93 22.36 -11.55 8.93
C ALA A 93 21.03 -10.88 8.49
N VAL A 94 20.90 -9.57 8.69
CA VAL A 94 19.73 -8.79 8.23
C VAL A 94 19.63 -8.79 6.69
N GLN A 95 20.74 -8.63 5.97
CA GLN A 95 20.70 -8.67 4.49
C GLN A 95 20.30 -10.05 3.98
N LYS A 96 20.87 -11.15 4.52
CA LYS A 96 20.49 -12.52 4.16
C LYS A 96 18.99 -12.78 4.39
N GLU A 97 18.44 -12.30 5.51
CA GLU A 97 17.03 -12.47 5.79
C GLU A 97 16.15 -11.65 4.83
N LYS A 98 16.57 -10.43 4.46
CA LYS A 98 15.88 -9.63 3.43
C LYS A 98 15.86 -10.35 2.07
N GLU A 99 17.00 -10.90 1.65
CA GLU A 99 17.13 -11.65 0.40
C GLU A 99 16.28 -12.92 0.41
N ARG A 100 16.31 -13.69 1.50
CA ARG A 100 15.48 -14.87 1.70
C ARG A 100 13.99 -14.56 1.53
N ARG A 101 13.51 -13.47 2.13
CA ARG A 101 12.13 -13.01 2.00
C ARG A 101 11.81 -12.54 0.59
N ALA A 102 12.69 -11.76 -0.02
CA ALA A 102 12.50 -11.30 -1.38
C ALA A 102 12.37 -12.48 -2.35
N ALA A 103 13.18 -13.51 -2.19
CA ALA A 103 13.12 -14.74 -3.00
C ALA A 103 11.78 -15.50 -2.88
N GLN A 104 11.16 -15.50 -1.70
CA GLN A 104 9.83 -16.11 -1.50
C GLN A 104 8.70 -15.36 -2.25
N PHE A 105 8.90 -14.09 -2.56
CA PHE A 105 7.90 -13.22 -3.18
C PHE A 105 8.24 -12.83 -4.63
N ILE A 106 9.12 -13.56 -5.31
CA ILE A 106 9.40 -13.34 -6.74
C ILE A 106 8.10 -13.59 -7.52
N LYS A 107 7.33 -12.52 -7.70
CA LYS A 107 6.22 -12.54 -8.66
C LYS A 107 6.78 -12.26 -10.04
N LYS A 108 6.50 -13.15 -11.00
CA LYS A 108 6.76 -12.84 -12.42
C LYS A 108 6.13 -11.49 -12.73
N PRO A 109 6.82 -10.59 -13.43
CA PRO A 109 6.24 -9.31 -13.83
C PRO A 109 5.02 -9.59 -14.71
N ALA A 110 3.84 -9.40 -14.13
CA ALA A 110 2.60 -9.46 -14.90
C ALA A 110 2.32 -8.08 -15.50
N PRO A 111 1.75 -8.01 -16.71
CA PRO A 111 1.36 -6.74 -17.29
C PRO A 111 0.44 -5.99 -16.33
N LYS A 112 0.68 -4.71 -16.15
CA LYS A 112 -0.14 -3.87 -15.28
C LYS A 112 -1.55 -3.79 -15.85
N LYS A 113 -2.50 -4.44 -15.21
CA LYS A 113 -3.93 -4.32 -15.58
C LYS A 113 -4.43 -2.96 -15.10
N ILE A 114 -4.88 -2.15 -16.03
CA ILE A 114 -5.57 -0.88 -15.75
C ILE A 114 -7.05 -1.21 -15.62
N TYR A 115 -7.66 -0.77 -14.54
CA TYR A 115 -9.09 -0.94 -14.28
C TYR A 115 -9.80 0.39 -14.43
N PRO A 116 -11.11 0.41 -14.72
CA PRO A 116 -11.84 1.63 -15.07
C PRO A 116 -11.66 2.80 -14.10
N PHE A 117 -11.66 2.54 -12.81
CA PHE A 117 -11.52 3.59 -11.78
C PHE A 117 -10.09 3.83 -11.31
N THR A 118 -9.08 3.25 -11.98
CA THR A 118 -7.67 3.43 -11.60
C THR A 118 -7.24 4.89 -11.78
N GLY A 119 -6.83 5.53 -10.70
CA GLY A 119 -6.40 6.93 -10.72
C GLY A 119 -7.54 7.95 -10.53
N LEU A 120 -8.79 7.56 -10.78
CA LEU A 120 -9.94 8.47 -10.70
C LEU A 120 -10.51 8.65 -9.29
N LEU A 121 -10.36 7.64 -8.42
CA LEU A 121 -10.92 7.67 -7.07
C LEU A 121 -9.95 8.31 -6.08
N VAL A 122 -10.35 9.43 -5.48
CA VAL A 122 -9.57 10.18 -4.48
C VAL A 122 -10.28 10.17 -3.13
N CYS A 123 -9.54 9.90 -2.08
CA CYS A 123 -10.06 9.90 -0.72
C CYS A 123 -10.29 11.34 -0.22
N GLY A 124 -11.51 11.70 0.16
CA GLY A 124 -11.84 13.00 0.73
C GLY A 124 -11.18 13.27 2.08
N ASN A 125 -10.81 12.21 2.84
CA ASN A 125 -10.21 12.37 4.17
C ASN A 125 -8.68 12.56 4.13
N CYS A 126 -7.96 11.92 3.20
CA CYS A 126 -6.49 11.96 3.19
C CYS A 126 -5.87 12.30 1.83
N GLY A 127 -6.67 12.57 0.80
CA GLY A 127 -6.21 12.94 -0.54
C GLY A 127 -5.51 11.83 -1.33
N LYS A 128 -5.37 10.60 -0.79
CA LYS A 128 -4.71 9.49 -1.49
C LYS A 128 -5.68 8.75 -2.40
N ASN A 129 -5.16 8.22 -3.50
CA ASN A 129 -5.96 7.44 -4.43
C ASN A 129 -6.39 6.10 -3.82
N TYR A 130 -7.57 5.65 -4.23
CA TYR A 130 -8.06 4.31 -3.96
C TYR A 130 -7.33 3.28 -4.83
N ARG A 131 -7.22 2.07 -4.31
CA ARG A 131 -6.64 0.92 -5.01
C ARG A 131 -7.63 -0.22 -5.05
N ARG A 132 -7.68 -0.91 -6.18
CA ARG A 132 -8.49 -2.12 -6.34
C ARG A 132 -7.89 -3.27 -5.55
N LYS A 133 -8.72 -3.95 -4.78
CA LYS A 133 -8.36 -5.13 -3.99
C LYS A 133 -9.40 -6.23 -4.27
N VAL A 134 -8.92 -7.44 -4.55
CA VAL A 134 -9.79 -8.60 -4.71
C VAL A 134 -9.93 -9.28 -3.36
N THR A 135 -11.16 -9.49 -2.92
CA THR A 135 -11.52 -10.20 -1.69
C THR A 135 -12.30 -11.46 -2.03
N LYS A 136 -12.55 -12.32 -1.05
CA LYS A 136 -13.41 -13.50 -1.26
C LYS A 136 -14.84 -13.15 -1.69
N ALA A 137 -15.31 -11.96 -1.29
CA ALA A 137 -16.65 -11.45 -1.64
C ALA A 137 -16.69 -10.64 -2.95
N GLY A 138 -15.58 -10.53 -3.66
CA GLY A 138 -15.47 -9.79 -4.90
C GLY A 138 -14.44 -8.67 -4.86
N ALA A 139 -14.40 -7.87 -5.92
CA ALA A 139 -13.50 -6.73 -6.04
C ALA A 139 -14.04 -5.52 -5.27
N VAL A 140 -13.16 -4.86 -4.54
CA VAL A 140 -13.45 -3.66 -3.77
C VAL A 140 -12.39 -2.59 -4.01
N TRP A 141 -12.77 -1.33 -3.86
CA TRP A 141 -11.86 -0.20 -3.90
C TRP A 141 -11.59 0.29 -2.48
N VAL A 142 -10.32 0.47 -2.13
CA VAL A 142 -9.85 0.78 -0.77
C VAL A 142 -8.89 1.96 -0.83
N CYS A 143 -9.03 2.91 0.08
CA CYS A 143 -8.08 4.02 0.21
C CYS A 143 -6.66 3.51 0.45
N GLY A 144 -5.68 4.10 -0.24
CA GLY A 144 -4.28 3.69 -0.13
C GLY A 144 -3.73 3.81 1.30
N THR A 145 -4.08 4.89 2.02
CA THR A 145 -3.69 5.10 3.42
C THR A 145 -4.36 4.09 4.35
N PHE A 146 -5.68 3.88 4.22
CA PHE A 146 -6.40 2.86 5.00
C PHE A 146 -5.80 1.47 4.80
N ASN A 147 -5.49 1.11 3.55
CA ASN A 147 -4.94 -0.23 3.24
C ASN A 147 -3.54 -0.46 3.82
N SER A 148 -2.71 0.59 3.91
CA SER A 148 -1.32 0.50 4.37
C SER A 148 -1.17 0.73 5.87
N LEU A 149 -1.88 1.69 6.43
CA LEU A 149 -1.71 2.17 7.82
C LEU A 149 -2.91 1.88 8.73
N GLY A 150 -4.04 1.41 8.15
CA GLY A 150 -5.24 1.05 8.88
C GLY A 150 -6.18 2.20 9.21
N LYS A 151 -7.24 1.88 9.98
CA LYS A 151 -8.35 2.79 10.29
C LYS A 151 -7.91 4.02 11.10
N ALA A 152 -6.91 3.90 11.95
CA ALA A 152 -6.40 5.02 12.74
C ALA A 152 -5.81 6.15 11.87
N ALA A 153 -5.21 5.80 10.72
CA ALA A 153 -4.61 6.77 9.81
C ALA A 153 -5.62 7.37 8.81
N CYS A 154 -6.66 6.60 8.45
CA CYS A 154 -7.73 7.08 7.58
C CYS A 154 -8.99 6.25 7.80
N ALA A 155 -10.08 6.90 8.19
CA ALA A 155 -11.36 6.24 8.50
C ALA A 155 -12.23 5.96 7.26
N SER A 156 -11.70 6.15 6.04
CA SER A 156 -12.45 5.97 4.79
C SER A 156 -12.91 4.53 4.61
N LYS A 157 -14.13 4.37 4.11
CA LYS A 157 -14.74 3.07 3.83
C LYS A 157 -14.25 2.49 2.49
N GLN A 158 -14.27 1.16 2.39
CA GLN A 158 -14.08 0.45 1.12
C GLN A 158 -15.39 0.43 0.34
N ILE A 159 -15.30 0.49 -0.98
CA ILE A 159 -16.47 0.50 -1.88
C ILE A 159 -16.43 -0.74 -2.74
N PRO A 160 -17.50 -1.57 -2.78
CA PRO A 160 -17.62 -2.67 -3.74
C PRO A 160 -17.60 -2.12 -5.18
N GLU A 161 -16.82 -2.78 -6.05
CA GLU A 161 -16.68 -2.35 -7.45
C GLU A 161 -18.01 -2.29 -8.18
N PHE A 162 -18.86 -3.29 -7.97
CA PHE A 162 -20.21 -3.34 -8.55
C PHE A 162 -21.08 -2.14 -8.13
N THR A 163 -21.06 -1.78 -6.84
CA THR A 163 -21.82 -0.61 -6.34
C THR A 163 -21.31 0.68 -6.97
N LEU A 164 -19.99 0.81 -7.09
CA LEU A 164 -19.37 1.97 -7.73
C LEU A 164 -19.76 2.07 -9.21
N GLN A 165 -19.76 0.95 -9.94
CA GLN A 165 -20.20 0.89 -11.34
C GLN A 165 -21.67 1.31 -11.50
N GLN A 166 -22.55 0.79 -10.65
CA GLN A 166 -23.98 1.13 -10.69
C GLN A 166 -24.23 2.63 -10.42
N VAL A 167 -23.60 3.18 -9.38
CA VAL A 167 -23.75 4.61 -9.05
C VAL A 167 -23.20 5.47 -10.18
N THR A 168 -22.09 5.10 -10.78
CA THR A 168 -21.48 5.82 -11.89
C THR A 168 -22.35 5.77 -13.14
N ALA A 169 -22.91 4.63 -13.49
CA ALA A 169 -23.83 4.47 -14.62
C ALA A 169 -25.08 5.40 -14.45
N ASN A 170 -25.65 5.41 -13.24
CA ASN A 170 -26.78 6.27 -12.92
C ASN A 170 -26.45 7.77 -13.02
N VAL A 171 -25.24 8.17 -12.62
CA VAL A 171 -24.78 9.56 -12.74
C VAL A 171 -24.60 9.98 -14.19
N LEU A 172 -24.12 9.06 -15.03
CA LEU A 172 -23.90 9.28 -16.47
C LEU A 172 -25.19 9.11 -17.31
N GLY A 173 -26.34 8.75 -16.68
CA GLY A 173 -27.62 8.54 -17.36
C GLY A 173 -27.63 7.28 -18.24
N GLN A 174 -26.85 6.26 -17.89
CA GLN A 174 -26.69 5.02 -18.63
C GLN A 174 -27.28 3.85 -17.85
N ASN A 175 -27.82 2.85 -18.58
CA ASN A 175 -28.28 1.62 -17.97
C ASN A 175 -27.11 0.68 -17.59
N ASP A 176 -26.03 0.69 -18.38
CA ASP A 176 -24.85 -0.14 -18.17
C ASP A 176 -23.59 0.70 -18.07
N PHE A 177 -22.62 0.19 -17.30
CA PHE A 177 -21.32 0.82 -17.09
C PHE A 177 -20.37 0.52 -18.26
N THR A 178 -19.88 1.58 -18.93
CA THR A 178 -18.86 1.48 -19.98
C THR A 178 -17.64 2.30 -19.60
N HIS A 179 -16.44 1.74 -19.79
CA HIS A 179 -15.17 2.37 -19.38
C HIS A 179 -14.84 3.64 -20.18
N GLU A 180 -15.13 3.66 -21.47
CA GLU A 180 -14.81 4.76 -22.39
C GLU A 180 -15.44 6.07 -21.92
N TRP A 181 -16.70 6.05 -21.51
CA TRP A 181 -17.44 7.23 -21.08
C TRP A 181 -16.99 7.82 -19.73
N LEU A 182 -16.30 6.99 -18.94
CA LEU A 182 -15.77 7.41 -17.65
C LEU A 182 -14.61 8.39 -17.82
N CYS A 183 -13.67 8.06 -18.69
CA CYS A 183 -12.46 8.85 -18.90
C CYS A 183 -12.75 10.17 -19.61
N ASP A 184 -13.74 10.19 -20.52
CA ASP A 184 -14.04 11.38 -21.32
C ASP A 184 -14.79 12.45 -20.54
N ARG A 185 -15.58 12.09 -19.53
CA ARG A 185 -16.45 13.00 -18.81
C ARG A 185 -16.01 13.30 -17.38
N ILE A 186 -15.44 12.33 -16.66
CA ILE A 186 -15.14 12.45 -15.23
C ILE A 186 -13.65 12.71 -15.05
N GLN A 187 -13.33 13.84 -14.41
CA GLN A 187 -11.98 14.20 -14.01
C GLN A 187 -11.51 13.37 -12.81
N HIS A 188 -12.32 13.32 -11.76
CA HIS A 188 -12.09 12.48 -10.58
C HIS A 188 -13.37 12.29 -9.77
N ILE A 189 -13.37 11.28 -8.90
CA ILE A 189 -14.46 10.98 -7.98
C ILE A 189 -13.89 11.05 -6.57
N ARG A 190 -14.41 11.99 -5.77
CA ARG A 190 -14.00 12.16 -4.38
C ARG A 190 -14.88 11.29 -3.47
N VAL A 191 -14.26 10.43 -2.70
CA VAL A 191 -14.94 9.56 -1.75
C VAL A 191 -14.91 10.21 -0.38
N CYS A 192 -16.07 10.66 0.07
CA CYS A 192 -16.25 11.32 1.37
C CYS A 192 -16.83 10.36 2.42
N ASN A 193 -16.97 10.85 3.65
CA ASN A 193 -17.64 10.13 4.72
C ASN A 193 -19.13 9.93 4.39
N ASP A 194 -19.83 9.15 5.20
CA ASP A 194 -21.28 8.89 5.11
C ASP A 194 -21.71 8.32 3.76
N ASN A 195 -20.83 7.49 3.16
CA ASN A 195 -21.06 6.84 1.87
C ASN A 195 -21.31 7.83 0.72
N THR A 196 -20.72 9.01 0.79
CA THR A 196 -20.91 10.07 -0.21
C THR A 196 -19.82 10.00 -1.28
N LEU A 197 -20.23 10.05 -2.55
CA LEU A 197 -19.38 10.18 -3.72
C LEU A 197 -19.66 11.53 -4.38
N ILE A 198 -18.61 12.31 -4.63
CA ILE A 198 -18.69 13.56 -5.39
C ILE A 198 -17.97 13.30 -6.71
N PHE A 199 -18.73 13.34 -7.78
CA PHE A 199 -18.25 13.20 -9.15
C PHE A 199 -17.90 14.58 -9.68
N CYS A 200 -16.63 14.82 -9.95
CA CYS A 200 -16.15 16.07 -10.54
C CYS A 200 -15.92 15.81 -12.04
N PHE A 201 -16.63 16.56 -12.87
CA PHE A 201 -16.61 16.43 -14.31
C PHE A 201 -15.55 17.35 -14.95
N ASN A 202 -15.19 17.05 -16.20
CA ASN A 202 -14.23 17.84 -16.96
C ASN A 202 -14.73 19.27 -17.30
N ASP A 203 -16.04 19.49 -17.29
CA ASP A 203 -16.70 20.81 -17.47
C ASP A 203 -16.75 21.65 -16.20
N GLY A 204 -16.21 21.13 -15.07
CA GLY A 204 -16.22 21.78 -13.77
C GLY A 204 -17.49 21.55 -12.95
N SER A 205 -18.48 20.84 -13.47
CA SER A 205 -19.68 20.51 -12.70
C SER A 205 -19.40 19.41 -11.68
N GLU A 206 -20.17 19.41 -10.57
CA GLU A 206 -20.09 18.41 -9.52
C GLU A 206 -21.46 17.79 -9.27
N ILE A 207 -21.49 16.45 -9.18
CA ILE A 207 -22.70 15.70 -8.81
C ILE A 207 -22.41 14.86 -7.57
N THR A 208 -23.22 15.05 -6.54
CA THR A 208 -23.11 14.26 -5.29
C THR A 208 -24.10 13.10 -5.32
N ARG A 209 -23.64 11.91 -4.93
CA ARG A 209 -24.47 10.70 -4.77
C ARG A 209 -24.10 9.96 -3.50
N ILE A 210 -25.10 9.36 -2.88
CA ILE A 210 -24.93 8.50 -1.70
C ILE A 210 -25.09 7.06 -2.16
N TRP A 211 -24.12 6.20 -1.81
CA TRP A 211 -24.21 4.77 -2.10
C TRP A 211 -24.63 3.99 -0.84
N LYS A 212 -25.36 2.88 -1.05
CA LYS A 212 -25.82 2.03 0.05
C LYS A 212 -24.83 0.90 0.30
N ASP A 213 -24.40 0.73 1.54
CA ASP A 213 -23.66 -0.47 1.96
C ASP A 213 -24.58 -1.68 1.83
N ARG A 214 -24.09 -2.75 1.22
CA ARG A 214 -24.75 -4.06 1.36
C ARG A 214 -24.55 -4.51 2.81
N SER A 215 -25.65 -4.69 3.53
CA SER A 215 -25.58 -5.30 4.86
C SER A 215 -25.00 -6.74 4.74
N ARG A 216 -24.33 -7.24 5.77
CA ARG A 216 -23.83 -8.62 5.79
C ARG A 216 -24.95 -9.63 5.51
N SER A 217 -26.16 -9.36 6.00
CA SER A 217 -27.33 -10.20 5.76
C SER A 217 -27.76 -10.25 4.30
N GLN A 218 -27.62 -9.13 3.57
CA GLN A 218 -27.94 -9.06 2.13
C GLN A 218 -26.84 -9.66 1.23
N SER A 219 -25.61 -9.73 1.72
CA SER A 219 -24.50 -10.36 0.98
C SER A 219 -24.44 -11.89 1.13
N TRP A 220 -25.20 -12.46 2.06
CA TRP A 220 -25.27 -13.89 2.26
C TRP A 220 -26.40 -14.48 1.41
N THR A 221 -26.02 -15.20 0.36
CA THR A 221 -26.98 -16.01 -0.41
C THR A 221 -27.51 -17.14 0.45
N ASP A 222 -28.70 -17.65 0.11
CA ASP A 222 -29.28 -18.77 0.88
C ASP A 222 -28.41 -20.03 0.84
N GLU A 223 -27.64 -20.22 -0.24
CA GLU A 223 -26.63 -21.28 -0.35
C GLU A 223 -25.51 -21.09 0.66
N MET A 224 -24.98 -19.86 0.83
CA MET A 224 -23.95 -19.55 1.83
C MET A 224 -24.47 -19.75 3.25
N LYS A 225 -25.73 -19.40 3.51
CA LYS A 225 -26.37 -19.64 4.80
C LYS A 225 -26.53 -21.14 5.10
N LYS A 226 -26.94 -21.95 4.11
CA LYS A 226 -27.03 -23.41 4.23
C LYS A 226 -25.65 -24.04 4.47
N ALA A 227 -24.64 -23.66 3.70
CA ALA A 227 -23.26 -24.16 3.87
C ALA A 227 -22.67 -23.80 5.24
N ALA A 228 -22.93 -22.61 5.76
CA ALA A 228 -22.48 -22.19 7.07
C ALA A 228 -23.17 -22.99 8.19
N ARG A 229 -24.49 -23.23 8.08
CA ARG A 229 -25.24 -24.08 9.03
C ARG A 229 -24.69 -25.51 9.04
N GLN A 230 -24.40 -26.06 7.87
CA GLN A 230 -23.87 -27.42 7.73
C GLN A 230 -22.49 -27.56 8.40
N LYS A 231 -21.58 -26.60 8.18
CA LYS A 231 -20.27 -26.55 8.86
C LYS A 231 -20.38 -26.42 10.37
N THR A 232 -21.38 -25.70 10.88
CA THR A 232 -21.62 -25.57 12.31
C THR A 232 -22.08 -26.89 12.90
N LEU A 233 -23.00 -27.61 12.21
CA LEU A 233 -23.49 -28.92 12.61
C LEU A 233 -22.38 -29.99 12.59
N GLU A 234 -21.50 -29.96 11.61
CA GLU A 234 -20.35 -30.87 11.53
C GLU A 234 -19.35 -30.63 12.68
N ARG A 235 -19.08 -29.36 13.01
CA ARG A 235 -18.23 -29.00 14.14
C ARG A 235 -18.84 -29.42 15.50
N SER A 236 -20.15 -29.29 15.68
CA SER A 236 -20.82 -29.73 16.92
C SER A 236 -20.81 -31.25 17.08
N LYS A 237 -20.85 -32.02 15.99
CA LYS A 237 -20.73 -33.49 16.01
C LYS A 237 -19.30 -33.97 16.28
N HIS A 238 -18.29 -33.17 16.00
CA HIS A 238 -16.89 -33.55 16.24
C HIS A 238 -16.39 -33.19 17.65
N ASN A 239 -17.14 -32.35 18.37
CA ASN A 239 -16.86 -31.90 19.74
C ASN A 239 -17.79 -32.55 20.77
N ALA A 240 -18.62 -33.50 20.42
CA ALA A 240 -19.44 -34.34 21.28
C ALA A 240 -18.93 -35.79 21.26
#